data_782fb8d39eb32df4298beb279be2b8a3
#
_entry.id   782fb8d39eb32df4298beb279be2b8a3
#
_cell.length_a   1.000
_cell.length_b   1.000
_cell.length_c   1.000
_cell.angle_alpha   90.00
_cell.angle_beta   90.00
_cell.angle_gamma   90.00
#
_symmetry.space_group_name_H-M   'P 1'
#
loop_
_entity.id
_entity.type
_entity.pdbx_description
1 polymer ?
#
loop_
_entity_poly.entity_id
_entity_poly.type
_entity_poly.pdbx_seq_one_letter_code
_entity_poly.pdbx_strand_id
1 'polypeptide(L)'
;MDSKCVHGKYDTYLEKGSLSNNLRKYFMKRLSKHGQSAFSIIAISEEVKSWIEKLNHELNVVVIPYWIDIKNSGTIIKKDRVTLGFLGRLNVNKGIEDLIDALNSDELKSLDFKLMIAGSGTDEYLEKLRNMIEKDNIENVNFLGYIENREAFFNNIDIFVFPSFSEGLGLVLLEAMSFSKICITRNILPMTNYIDEDSGYLFDDVNGLSHSIASSIQDLENNIELIQKKLFNIEKKLEKSSKENIFPELVKVYEQSI
;
A
#
# COMPACT_ATOMS: atom_id res chain seq x y z
N MET A 1 21.82 -19.23 16.22
CA MET A 1 20.92 -19.64 15.11
C MET A 1 20.32 -18.38 14.52
N ASP A 2 20.29 -18.25 13.20
CA ASP A 2 19.85 -17.00 12.58
C ASP A 2 18.38 -17.08 12.21
N SER A 3 17.55 -16.14 12.72
CA SER A 3 16.21 -15.91 12.17
C SER A 3 16.34 -15.14 10.86
N LYS A 4 15.55 -15.51 9.85
CA LYS A 4 15.53 -14.86 8.54
C LYS A 4 14.19 -14.17 8.30
N CYS A 5 14.25 -12.91 7.89
CA CYS A 5 13.09 -12.14 7.51
C CYS A 5 12.87 -12.21 6.00
N VAL A 6 11.64 -12.49 5.57
CA VAL A 6 11.26 -12.54 4.16
C VAL A 6 10.22 -11.48 3.88
N HIS A 7 10.52 -10.61 2.91
CA HIS A 7 9.68 -9.49 2.52
C HIS A 7 9.06 -9.71 1.14
N GLY A 8 7.76 -9.54 1.04
CA GLY A 8 7.02 -9.52 -0.21
C GLY A 8 6.67 -10.89 -0.80
N LYS A 9 5.80 -10.86 -1.78
CA LYS A 9 5.44 -12.02 -2.61
C LYS A 9 6.41 -12.08 -3.80
N TYR A 10 7.36 -12.95 -3.76
CA TYR A 10 8.32 -13.10 -4.86
C TYR A 10 7.66 -13.58 -6.16
N ASP A 11 6.53 -14.30 -6.08
CA ASP A 11 5.81 -14.82 -7.26
C ASP A 11 5.29 -13.71 -8.19
N THR A 12 4.79 -12.60 -7.65
CA THR A 12 4.29 -11.48 -8.48
C THR A 12 5.38 -10.75 -9.25
N TYR A 13 6.60 -10.72 -8.71
CA TYR A 13 7.76 -10.22 -9.43
C TYR A 13 8.26 -11.20 -10.50
N LEU A 14 8.00 -12.49 -10.31
CA LEU A 14 8.51 -13.56 -11.15
C LEU A 14 7.58 -13.92 -12.30
N GLU A 15 6.26 -13.76 -12.12
CA GLU A 15 5.26 -14.01 -13.16
C GLU A 15 5.28 -12.95 -14.29
N LYS A 16 5.73 -11.74 -14.01
CA LYS A 16 5.78 -10.63 -14.99
C LYS A 16 7.15 -10.39 -15.65
N GLY A 17 8.01 -11.41 -15.69
CA GLY A 17 9.17 -11.43 -16.61
C GLY A 17 10.40 -10.62 -16.20
N SER A 18 10.50 -10.08 -14.98
CA SER A 18 11.69 -9.31 -14.56
C SER A 18 12.89 -10.16 -14.13
N LEU A 19 12.70 -11.46 -13.87
CA LEU A 19 13.76 -12.40 -13.53
C LEU A 19 13.63 -13.69 -14.36
N SER A 20 14.77 -14.20 -14.87
CA SER A 20 14.76 -15.47 -15.60
C SER A 20 14.26 -16.62 -14.70
N ASN A 21 13.59 -17.62 -15.28
CA ASN A 21 13.12 -18.83 -14.59
C ASN A 21 14.24 -19.54 -13.80
N ASN A 22 15.49 -19.39 -14.23
CA ASN A 22 16.65 -19.95 -13.56
C ASN A 22 16.98 -19.20 -12.26
N LEU A 23 16.86 -17.89 -12.24
CA LEU A 23 17.06 -17.04 -11.05
C LEU A 23 15.95 -17.32 -10.01
N ARG A 24 14.72 -17.49 -10.47
CA ARG A 24 13.59 -17.93 -9.65
C ARG A 24 13.89 -19.24 -8.94
N LYS A 25 14.23 -20.29 -9.70
CA LYS A 25 14.59 -21.62 -9.15
C LYS A 25 15.76 -21.53 -8.18
N TYR A 26 16.75 -20.70 -8.46
CA TYR A 26 17.90 -20.49 -7.58
C TYR A 26 17.49 -19.88 -6.24
N PHE A 27 16.68 -18.79 -6.25
CA PHE A 27 16.19 -18.16 -5.02
C PHE A 27 15.30 -19.10 -4.21
N MET A 28 14.41 -19.83 -4.87
CA MET A 28 13.52 -20.81 -4.24
C MET A 28 14.33 -21.92 -3.57
N LYS A 29 15.30 -22.50 -4.29
CA LYS A 29 16.20 -23.53 -3.75
C LYS A 29 17.03 -22.99 -2.58
N ARG A 30 17.48 -21.74 -2.64
CA ARG A 30 18.26 -21.11 -1.59
C ARG A 30 17.40 -20.81 -0.35
N LEU A 31 16.18 -20.34 -0.51
CA LEU A 31 15.23 -20.13 0.58
C LEU A 31 14.92 -21.46 1.28
N SER A 32 14.56 -22.49 0.54
CA SER A 32 14.30 -23.83 1.08
C SER A 32 15.53 -24.38 1.84
N LYS A 33 16.71 -24.35 1.22
CA LYS A 33 17.95 -24.89 1.84
C LYS A 33 18.38 -24.10 3.09
N HIS A 34 18.35 -22.76 3.05
CA HIS A 34 18.74 -21.94 4.19
C HIS A 34 17.64 -21.82 5.24
N GLY A 35 16.38 -21.96 4.85
CA GLY A 35 15.26 -22.01 5.78
C GLY A 35 15.33 -23.23 6.70
N GLN A 36 15.77 -24.39 6.20
CA GLN A 36 15.95 -25.62 6.99
C GLN A 36 17.00 -25.48 8.11
N SER A 37 17.97 -24.58 7.96
CA SER A 37 19.00 -24.32 8.99
C SER A 37 18.61 -23.15 9.92
N ALA A 38 17.51 -22.46 9.67
CA ALA A 38 17.01 -21.40 10.53
C ALA A 38 16.06 -21.98 11.59
N PHE A 39 16.07 -21.43 12.80
CA PHE A 39 15.12 -21.79 13.83
C PHE A 39 13.69 -21.41 13.42
N SER A 40 13.52 -20.20 12.89
CA SER A 40 12.27 -19.67 12.37
C SER A 40 12.50 -18.77 11.17
N ILE A 41 11.51 -18.69 10.30
CA ILE A 41 11.40 -17.68 9.24
C ILE A 41 10.31 -16.69 9.64
N ILE A 42 10.65 -15.42 9.67
CA ILE A 42 9.69 -14.36 9.95
C ILE A 42 9.06 -13.90 8.64
N ALA A 43 7.76 -14.11 8.49
CA ALA A 43 6.93 -13.58 7.41
C ALA A 43 6.25 -12.29 7.86
N ILE A 44 6.10 -11.34 6.95
CA ILE A 44 5.51 -10.03 7.26
C ILE A 44 3.98 -10.01 7.16
N SER A 45 3.37 -11.06 6.62
CA SER A 45 1.91 -11.24 6.54
C SER A 45 1.56 -12.72 6.40
N GLU A 46 0.29 -13.06 6.61
CA GLU A 46 -0.23 -14.43 6.43
C GLU A 46 -0.13 -14.89 4.97
N GLU A 47 -0.27 -13.96 4.00
CA GLU A 47 -0.11 -14.25 2.58
C GLU A 47 1.33 -14.66 2.26
N VAL A 48 2.31 -13.95 2.83
CA VAL A 48 3.74 -14.29 2.68
C VAL A 48 4.04 -15.62 3.36
N LYS A 49 3.51 -15.86 4.56
CA LYS A 49 3.63 -17.15 5.26
C LYS A 49 3.08 -18.28 4.41
N SER A 50 1.82 -18.18 3.98
CA SER A 50 1.16 -19.18 3.14
C SER A 50 1.93 -19.48 1.86
N TRP A 51 2.54 -18.45 1.25
CA TRP A 51 3.40 -18.62 0.10
C TRP A 51 4.69 -19.40 0.42
N ILE A 52 5.35 -19.11 1.56
CA ILE A 52 6.56 -19.82 2.00
C ILE A 52 6.23 -21.29 2.31
N GLU A 53 5.15 -21.57 3.02
CA GLU A 53 4.71 -22.92 3.39
C GLU A 53 4.34 -23.77 2.16
N LYS A 54 3.81 -23.17 1.09
CA LYS A 54 3.62 -23.86 -0.20
C LYS A 54 4.92 -24.28 -0.86
N LEU A 55 6.04 -23.61 -0.58
CA LEU A 55 7.35 -23.99 -1.09
C LEU A 55 7.96 -25.15 -0.31
N ASN A 56 7.81 -25.12 1.00
CA ASN A 56 8.24 -26.17 1.91
C ASN A 56 7.47 -26.08 3.22
N HIS A 57 6.60 -27.05 3.45
CA HIS A 57 5.75 -27.15 4.64
C HIS A 57 6.51 -27.52 5.92
N GLU A 58 7.78 -27.95 5.82
CA GLU A 58 8.62 -28.25 6.98
C GLU A 58 9.25 -27.00 7.62
N LEU A 59 9.13 -25.83 6.96
CA LEU A 59 9.70 -24.59 7.47
C LEU A 59 8.85 -24.05 8.63
N ASN A 60 9.51 -23.69 9.72
CA ASN A 60 8.85 -23.00 10.83
C ASN A 60 8.70 -21.52 10.47
N VAL A 61 7.48 -21.11 10.10
CA VAL A 61 7.17 -19.74 9.66
C VAL A 61 6.27 -19.04 10.67
N VAL A 62 6.75 -17.94 11.21
CA VAL A 62 6.01 -17.08 12.16
C VAL A 62 5.68 -15.78 11.48
N VAL A 63 4.43 -15.29 11.63
CA VAL A 63 4.03 -13.99 11.10
C VAL A 63 4.33 -12.92 12.14
N ILE A 64 5.18 -11.98 11.77
CA ILE A 64 5.46 -10.77 12.54
C ILE A 64 5.46 -9.61 11.56
N PRO A 65 4.37 -8.83 11.47
CA PRO A 65 4.30 -7.67 10.60
C PRO A 65 5.25 -6.57 11.09
N TYR A 66 5.53 -5.60 10.24
CA TYR A 66 6.21 -4.39 10.68
C TYR A 66 5.32 -3.60 11.64
N TRP A 67 5.93 -3.05 12.68
CA TRP A 67 5.24 -2.02 13.46
C TRP A 67 5.28 -0.67 12.75
N ILE A 68 4.30 0.15 13.05
CA ILE A 68 4.22 1.52 12.57
C ILE A 68 4.06 2.48 13.74
N ASP A 69 4.76 3.61 13.68
CA ASP A 69 4.56 4.70 14.64
C ASP A 69 3.33 5.51 14.21
N ILE A 70 2.32 5.57 15.06
CA ILE A 70 1.12 6.37 14.81
C ILE A 70 1.50 7.85 14.93
N LYS A 71 1.33 8.59 13.86
CA LYS A 71 1.76 10.00 13.76
C LYS A 71 0.66 11.00 14.12
N ASN A 72 -0.53 10.55 14.45
CA ASN A 72 -1.70 11.37 14.80
C ASN A 72 -1.64 12.77 14.18
N SER A 73 -1.98 12.91 12.93
CA SER A 73 -1.88 14.17 12.20
C SER A 73 -2.98 15.16 12.55
N GLY A 74 -3.75 14.89 13.61
CA GLY A 74 -4.67 15.88 14.13
C GLY A 74 -5.95 16.06 13.30
N THR A 75 -6.60 17.16 13.52
CA THR A 75 -7.90 17.58 13.01
C THR A 75 -7.95 17.59 11.48
N ILE A 76 -9.04 17.08 10.91
CA ILE A 76 -9.35 17.31 9.49
C ILE A 76 -9.48 18.81 9.28
N ILE A 77 -8.58 19.38 8.51
CA ILE A 77 -8.66 20.79 8.13
C ILE A 77 -9.41 20.83 6.80
N LYS A 78 -10.58 21.48 6.80
CA LYS A 78 -11.30 21.73 5.55
C LYS A 78 -10.43 22.65 4.68
N LYS A 79 -10.06 22.17 3.52
CA LYS A 79 -9.29 22.90 2.51
C LYS A 79 -10.23 23.37 1.41
N ASP A 80 -9.83 24.42 0.71
CA ASP A 80 -10.58 24.93 -0.45
C ASP A 80 -10.61 23.91 -1.60
N ARG A 81 -9.59 23.02 -1.64
CA ARG A 81 -9.46 22.01 -2.69
C ARG A 81 -8.88 20.71 -2.13
N VAL A 82 -9.58 19.61 -2.37
CA VAL A 82 -9.14 18.27 -1.95
C VAL A 82 -7.88 17.85 -2.71
N THR A 83 -6.94 17.26 -1.99
CA THR A 83 -5.69 16.73 -2.56
C THR A 83 -5.62 15.23 -2.42
N LEU A 84 -5.64 14.53 -3.55
CA LEU A 84 -5.34 13.12 -3.63
C LEU A 84 -3.82 12.92 -3.64
N GLY A 85 -3.34 11.81 -3.10
CA GLY A 85 -1.93 11.45 -3.13
C GLY A 85 -1.69 9.99 -3.46
N PHE A 86 -0.69 9.75 -4.29
CA PHE A 86 -0.09 8.45 -4.52
C PHE A 86 1.40 8.51 -4.16
N LEU A 87 1.90 7.53 -3.43
CA LEU A 87 3.32 7.40 -3.10
C LEU A 87 3.80 5.98 -3.30
N GLY A 88 4.80 5.78 -4.16
CA GLY A 88 5.35 4.46 -4.40
C GLY A 88 6.25 4.40 -5.63
N ARG A 89 6.77 3.21 -5.90
CA ARG A 89 7.51 2.96 -7.12
C ARG A 89 6.56 3.04 -8.32
N LEU A 90 6.93 3.80 -9.35
CA LEU A 90 6.11 3.95 -10.55
C LEU A 90 6.36 2.77 -11.50
N ASN A 91 5.48 1.80 -11.49
CA ASN A 91 5.46 0.65 -12.39
C ASN A 91 4.04 0.07 -12.51
N VAL A 92 3.83 -0.82 -13.47
CA VAL A 92 2.52 -1.41 -13.79
C VAL A 92 1.85 -2.04 -12.56
N ASN A 93 2.61 -2.71 -11.66
CA ASN A 93 2.04 -3.36 -10.48
C ASN A 93 1.40 -2.40 -9.49
N LYS A 94 1.74 -1.10 -9.57
CA LYS A 94 1.22 -0.09 -8.64
C LYS A 94 -0.10 0.53 -9.11
N GLY A 95 -0.62 0.11 -10.29
CA GLY A 95 -1.94 0.50 -10.76
C GLY A 95 -2.11 1.98 -11.07
N ILE A 96 -1.02 2.69 -11.39
CA ILE A 96 -1.08 4.13 -11.68
C ILE A 96 -1.83 4.40 -12.98
N GLU A 97 -1.73 3.47 -13.94
CA GLU A 97 -2.50 3.55 -15.18
C GLU A 97 -4.00 3.54 -14.89
N ASP A 98 -4.47 2.60 -14.05
CA ASP A 98 -5.87 2.58 -13.60
C ASP A 98 -6.29 3.86 -12.89
N LEU A 99 -5.37 4.46 -12.10
CA LEU A 99 -5.65 5.74 -11.44
C LEU A 99 -5.81 6.88 -12.46
N ILE A 100 -4.94 6.97 -13.47
CA ILE A 100 -5.04 7.97 -14.53
C ILE A 100 -6.32 7.75 -15.36
N ASP A 101 -6.61 6.50 -15.74
CA ASP A 101 -7.82 6.16 -16.48
C ASP A 101 -9.10 6.52 -15.69
N ALA A 102 -9.08 6.29 -14.36
CA ALA A 102 -10.19 6.67 -13.49
C ALA A 102 -10.46 8.18 -13.50
N LEU A 103 -9.41 9.02 -13.55
CA LEU A 103 -9.55 10.49 -13.60
C LEU A 103 -10.28 10.97 -14.86
N ASN A 104 -10.32 10.19 -15.92
CA ASN A 104 -11.00 10.53 -17.16
C ASN A 104 -12.52 10.30 -17.11
N SER A 105 -13.07 9.80 -16.01
CA SER A 105 -14.51 9.60 -15.85
C SER A 105 -15.27 10.93 -15.77
N ASP A 106 -16.51 10.93 -16.28
CA ASP A 106 -17.38 12.11 -16.21
C ASP A 106 -17.70 12.52 -14.76
N GLU A 107 -17.73 11.54 -13.86
CA GLU A 107 -17.96 11.76 -12.43
C GLU A 107 -16.84 12.61 -11.81
N LEU A 108 -15.58 12.32 -12.13
CA LEU A 108 -14.43 13.05 -11.58
C LEU A 108 -14.14 14.36 -12.31
N LYS A 109 -14.48 14.48 -13.58
CA LYS A 109 -14.33 15.76 -14.34
C LYS A 109 -15.16 16.89 -13.78
N SER A 110 -16.24 16.58 -13.04
CA SER A 110 -17.10 17.58 -12.41
C SER A 110 -16.61 18.06 -11.04
N LEU A 111 -15.57 17.44 -10.48
CA LEU A 111 -15.07 17.73 -9.13
C LEU A 111 -13.77 18.53 -9.18
N ASP A 112 -13.61 19.45 -8.22
CA ASP A 112 -12.36 20.22 -8.08
C ASP A 112 -11.42 19.57 -7.08
N PHE A 113 -10.41 18.90 -7.57
CA PHE A 113 -9.34 18.27 -6.79
C PHE A 113 -8.00 18.34 -7.51
N LYS A 114 -6.94 17.96 -6.84
CA LYS A 114 -5.61 17.74 -7.44
C LYS A 114 -5.06 16.38 -7.03
N LEU A 115 -4.22 15.79 -7.89
CA LEU A 115 -3.50 14.55 -7.61
C LEU A 115 -1.99 14.81 -7.55
N MET A 116 -1.36 14.39 -6.47
CA MET A 116 0.08 14.40 -6.28
C MET A 116 0.61 12.96 -6.42
N ILE A 117 1.47 12.71 -7.40
CA ILE A 117 2.12 11.42 -7.63
C ILE A 117 3.59 11.53 -7.22
N ALA A 118 3.99 10.86 -6.15
CA ALA A 118 5.35 10.81 -5.66
C ALA A 118 5.96 9.41 -5.87
N GLY A 119 7.20 9.40 -6.34
CA GLY A 119 7.97 8.18 -6.56
C GLY A 119 8.79 8.23 -7.84
N SER A 120 9.54 7.17 -8.10
CA SER A 120 10.38 7.00 -9.28
C SER A 120 10.00 5.76 -10.07
N GLY A 121 10.22 5.80 -11.37
CA GLY A 121 10.05 4.71 -12.32
C GLY A 121 11.10 4.78 -13.41
N THR A 122 11.00 3.92 -14.42
CA THR A 122 11.83 4.07 -15.63
C THR A 122 11.32 5.25 -16.45
N ASP A 123 12.24 5.90 -17.19
CA ASP A 123 11.90 7.05 -18.05
C ASP A 123 10.79 6.69 -19.06
N GLU A 124 10.87 5.49 -19.64
CA GLU A 124 9.86 4.96 -20.57
C GLU A 124 8.47 4.87 -19.89
N TYR A 125 8.41 4.40 -18.65
CA TYR A 125 7.13 4.28 -17.94
C TYR A 125 6.58 5.65 -17.54
N LEU A 126 7.45 6.57 -17.13
CA LEU A 126 7.07 7.96 -16.84
C LEU A 126 6.53 8.68 -18.06
N GLU A 127 7.18 8.50 -19.22
CA GLU A 127 6.73 9.06 -20.50
C GLU A 127 5.36 8.48 -20.89
N LYS A 128 5.16 7.17 -20.74
CA LYS A 128 3.85 6.52 -20.95
C LYS A 128 2.75 7.20 -20.11
N LEU A 129 3.00 7.40 -18.80
CA LEU A 129 2.00 8.02 -17.90
C LEU A 129 1.70 9.49 -18.31
N ARG A 130 2.71 10.26 -18.72
CA ARG A 130 2.52 11.62 -19.21
C ARG A 130 1.68 11.65 -20.48
N ASN A 131 1.97 10.76 -21.43
CA ASN A 131 1.21 10.64 -22.67
C ASN A 131 -0.26 10.29 -22.43
N MET A 132 -0.57 9.45 -21.41
CA MET A 132 -1.96 9.18 -21.01
C MET A 132 -2.65 10.46 -20.52
N ILE A 133 -1.99 11.22 -19.65
CA ILE A 133 -2.52 12.48 -19.09
C ILE A 133 -2.76 13.52 -20.17
N GLU A 134 -1.80 13.70 -21.09
CA GLU A 134 -1.90 14.65 -22.20
C GLU A 134 -3.01 14.27 -23.17
N LYS A 135 -3.12 12.97 -23.54
CA LYS A 135 -4.15 12.45 -24.43
C LYS A 135 -5.56 12.75 -23.93
N ASP A 136 -5.77 12.61 -22.63
CA ASP A 136 -7.08 12.75 -21.99
C ASP A 136 -7.32 14.18 -21.42
N ASN A 137 -6.37 15.11 -21.65
CA ASN A 137 -6.41 16.49 -21.16
C ASN A 137 -6.65 16.61 -19.64
N ILE A 138 -5.98 15.78 -18.85
CA ILE A 138 -6.09 15.77 -17.39
C ILE A 138 -5.16 16.84 -16.80
N GLU A 139 -5.71 17.94 -16.29
CA GLU A 139 -4.93 19.12 -15.86
C GLU A 139 -4.45 19.06 -14.41
N ASN A 140 -5.04 18.24 -13.56
CA ASN A 140 -4.87 18.31 -12.10
C ASN A 140 -3.86 17.32 -11.52
N VAL A 141 -2.92 16.81 -12.34
CA VAL A 141 -1.92 15.81 -11.92
C VAL A 141 -0.54 16.43 -11.82
N ASN A 142 0.11 16.26 -10.67
CA ASN A 142 1.46 16.72 -10.42
C ASN A 142 2.41 15.55 -10.07
N PHE A 143 3.41 15.30 -10.90
CA PHE A 143 4.50 14.37 -10.63
C PHE A 143 5.59 15.05 -9.80
N LEU A 144 5.80 14.56 -8.58
CA LEU A 144 6.81 15.09 -7.64
C LEU A 144 8.19 14.44 -7.82
N GLY A 145 8.27 13.31 -8.58
CA GLY A 145 9.47 12.49 -8.60
C GLY A 145 9.73 11.81 -7.25
N TYR A 146 10.98 11.40 -7.02
CA TYR A 146 11.39 10.85 -5.74
C TYR A 146 11.35 11.92 -4.66
N ILE A 147 10.79 11.59 -3.50
CA ILE A 147 10.72 12.47 -2.33
C ILE A 147 11.44 11.83 -1.15
N GLU A 148 12.21 12.62 -0.42
CA GLU A 148 12.86 12.19 0.83
C GLU A 148 11.94 12.42 2.04
N ASN A 149 11.24 13.56 2.06
CA ASN A 149 10.35 13.93 3.16
C ASN A 149 8.93 13.39 2.93
N ARG A 150 8.70 12.15 3.37
CA ARG A 150 7.39 11.49 3.27
C ARG A 150 6.35 12.12 4.19
N GLU A 151 6.76 12.61 5.36
CA GLU A 151 5.89 13.30 6.30
C GLU A 151 5.30 14.56 5.68
N ALA A 152 6.12 15.39 5.03
CA ALA A 152 5.63 16.55 4.29
C ALA A 152 4.64 16.16 3.18
N PHE A 153 4.87 15.05 2.49
CA PHE A 153 3.93 14.55 1.50
C PHE A 153 2.58 14.21 2.12
N PHE A 154 2.56 13.36 3.17
CA PHE A 154 1.32 12.97 3.82
C PHE A 154 0.58 14.16 4.43
N ASN A 155 1.28 15.13 4.99
CA ASN A 155 0.65 16.34 5.54
C ASN A 155 -0.01 17.23 4.46
N ASN A 156 0.42 17.11 3.20
CA ASN A 156 -0.12 17.90 2.09
C ASN A 156 -1.27 17.23 1.32
N ILE A 157 -1.55 15.96 1.56
CA ILE A 157 -2.68 15.24 0.96
C ILE A 157 -3.83 15.07 1.96
N ASP A 158 -5.03 14.82 1.47
CA ASP A 158 -6.23 14.55 2.24
C ASP A 158 -6.64 13.07 2.11
N ILE A 159 -6.56 12.55 0.89
CA ILE A 159 -6.95 11.20 0.53
C ILE A 159 -5.73 10.49 -0.08
N PHE A 160 -5.41 9.31 0.38
CA PHE A 160 -4.35 8.47 -0.17
C PHE A 160 -4.95 7.39 -1.06
N VAL A 161 -4.55 7.36 -2.34
CA VAL A 161 -5.01 6.37 -3.31
C VAL A 161 -3.92 5.32 -3.51
N PHE A 162 -4.27 4.05 -3.27
CA PHE A 162 -3.35 2.92 -3.32
C PHE A 162 -3.86 1.83 -4.26
N PRO A 163 -3.74 2.00 -5.60
CA PRO A 163 -4.37 1.15 -6.59
C PRO A 163 -3.58 -0.11 -6.93
N SER A 164 -2.62 -0.50 -6.11
CA SER A 164 -1.70 -1.62 -6.34
C SER A 164 -2.43 -2.93 -6.64
N PHE A 165 -1.96 -3.66 -7.63
CA PHE A 165 -2.46 -5.00 -7.98
C PHE A 165 -1.95 -6.09 -7.06
N SER A 166 -0.83 -5.87 -6.37
CA SER A 166 -0.23 -6.85 -5.46
C SER A 166 0.75 -6.21 -4.52
N GLU A 167 0.69 -6.62 -3.25
CA GLU A 167 1.58 -6.17 -2.19
C GLU A 167 1.96 -7.30 -1.24
N GLY A 168 3.10 -7.16 -0.57
CA GLY A 168 3.48 -8.06 0.53
C GLY A 168 2.80 -7.69 1.84
N LEU A 169 2.82 -6.40 2.19
CA LEU A 169 2.20 -5.84 3.39
C LEU A 169 1.51 -4.50 3.11
N GLY A 170 2.02 -3.71 2.16
CA GLY A 170 1.49 -2.37 1.90
C GLY A 170 1.97 -1.31 2.89
N LEU A 171 3.27 -1.26 3.19
CA LEU A 171 3.85 -0.33 4.18
C LEU A 171 3.44 1.13 3.94
N VAL A 172 3.35 1.56 2.69
CA VAL A 172 2.95 2.94 2.35
C VAL A 172 1.48 3.20 2.70
N LEU A 173 0.61 2.18 2.61
CA LEU A 173 -0.77 2.28 3.07
C LEU A 173 -0.81 2.45 4.58
N LEU A 174 -0.06 1.64 5.34
CA LEU A 174 0.04 1.79 6.80
C LEU A 174 0.60 3.16 7.21
N GLU A 175 1.57 3.68 6.45
CA GLU A 175 2.07 5.04 6.67
C GLU A 175 0.97 6.08 6.43
N ALA A 176 0.22 6.02 5.33
CA ALA A 176 -0.89 6.93 5.07
C ALA A 176 -1.93 6.89 6.21
N MET A 177 -2.27 5.68 6.66
CA MET A 177 -3.17 5.47 7.80
C MET A 177 -2.61 6.12 9.08
N SER A 178 -1.28 6.00 9.33
CA SER A 178 -0.65 6.59 10.53
C SER A 178 -0.68 8.13 10.55
N PHE A 179 -0.79 8.74 9.38
CA PHE A 179 -1.02 10.17 9.20
C PHE A 179 -2.51 10.54 9.13
N SER A 180 -3.42 9.65 9.55
CA SER A 180 -4.87 9.84 9.52
C SER A 180 -5.38 10.26 8.14
N LYS A 181 -4.89 9.63 7.07
CA LYS A 181 -5.39 9.87 5.71
C LYS A 181 -6.55 8.93 5.40
N ILE A 182 -7.56 9.45 4.72
CA ILE A 182 -8.58 8.62 4.10
C ILE A 182 -7.89 7.78 3.03
N CYS A 183 -8.11 6.48 3.04
CA CYS A 183 -7.45 5.56 2.13
C CYS A 183 -8.46 4.93 1.16
N ILE A 184 -8.08 4.93 -0.12
CA ILE A 184 -8.76 4.20 -1.20
C ILE A 184 -7.82 3.12 -1.66
N THR A 185 -8.25 1.86 -1.63
CA THR A 185 -7.38 0.75 -2.03
C THR A 185 -8.14 -0.31 -2.81
N ARG A 186 -7.42 -1.05 -3.64
CA ARG A 186 -7.97 -2.20 -4.34
C ARG A 186 -8.44 -3.25 -3.33
N ASN A 187 -9.59 -3.88 -3.61
CA ASN A 187 -10.20 -4.95 -2.80
C ASN A 187 -9.42 -6.27 -2.95
N ILE A 188 -8.21 -6.30 -2.44
CA ILE A 188 -7.32 -7.46 -2.47
C ILE A 188 -6.55 -7.62 -1.16
N LEU A 189 -6.13 -8.85 -0.84
CA LEU A 189 -5.20 -9.09 0.25
C LEU A 189 -3.77 -8.64 -0.13
N PRO A 190 -3.00 -8.10 0.84
CA PRO A 190 -3.35 -7.92 2.26
C PRO A 190 -4.06 -6.58 2.58
N MET A 191 -4.46 -5.77 1.57
CA MET A 191 -5.02 -4.43 1.79
C MET A 191 -6.31 -4.48 2.61
N THR A 192 -7.18 -5.46 2.34
CA THR A 192 -8.45 -5.65 3.04
C THR A 192 -8.29 -6.08 4.52
N ASN A 193 -7.08 -6.45 4.95
CA ASN A 193 -6.78 -6.62 6.38
C ASN A 193 -6.73 -5.27 7.13
N TYR A 194 -6.49 -4.18 6.42
CA TYR A 194 -6.31 -2.84 6.98
C TYR A 194 -7.46 -1.91 6.65
N ILE A 195 -7.98 -1.96 5.42
CA ILE A 195 -9.06 -1.10 4.94
C ILE A 195 -10.27 -1.95 4.59
N ASP A 196 -11.42 -1.55 5.11
CA ASP A 196 -12.76 -2.00 4.77
C ASP A 196 -13.71 -0.79 4.59
N GLU A 197 -14.98 -1.05 4.36
CA GLU A 197 -15.99 0.00 4.15
C GLU A 197 -16.17 0.93 5.36
N ASP A 198 -15.88 0.44 6.58
CA ASP A 198 -15.94 1.23 7.80
C ASP A 198 -14.70 2.11 8.05
N SER A 199 -13.59 1.86 7.35
CA SER A 199 -12.30 2.53 7.56
C SER A 199 -11.74 3.22 6.33
N GLY A 200 -12.33 3.01 5.14
CA GLY A 200 -11.86 3.63 3.90
C GLY A 200 -12.80 3.34 2.74
N TYR A 201 -12.23 3.23 1.55
CA TYR A 201 -12.95 2.92 0.33
C TYR A 201 -12.25 1.79 -0.41
N LEU A 202 -13.03 0.83 -0.89
CA LEU A 202 -12.52 -0.31 -1.65
C LEU A 202 -13.01 -0.24 -3.10
N PHE A 203 -12.21 -0.73 -4.02
CA PHE A 203 -12.60 -0.84 -5.43
C PHE A 203 -12.04 -2.12 -6.07
N ASP A 204 -12.71 -2.61 -7.09
CA ASP A 204 -12.32 -3.81 -7.83
C ASP A 204 -11.75 -3.48 -9.22
N ASP A 205 -12.26 -2.45 -9.87
CA ASP A 205 -11.90 -2.03 -11.23
C ASP A 205 -11.79 -0.49 -11.36
N VAL A 206 -11.51 0.00 -12.56
CA VAL A 206 -11.31 1.43 -12.85
C VAL A 206 -12.58 2.25 -12.57
N ASN A 207 -13.76 1.71 -12.89
CA ASN A 207 -15.03 2.42 -12.62
C ASN A 207 -15.29 2.50 -11.11
N GLY A 208 -15.04 1.41 -10.39
CA GLY A 208 -15.08 1.39 -8.92
C GLY A 208 -14.09 2.34 -8.29
N LEU A 209 -12.88 2.49 -8.89
CA LEU A 209 -11.89 3.47 -8.44
C LEU A 209 -12.40 4.90 -8.63
N SER A 210 -12.96 5.23 -9.80
CA SER A 210 -13.57 6.54 -10.05
C SER A 210 -14.65 6.86 -9.02
N HIS A 211 -15.56 5.93 -8.79
CA HIS A 211 -16.63 6.07 -7.82
C HIS A 211 -16.10 6.24 -6.37
N SER A 212 -15.12 5.45 -5.98
CA SER A 212 -14.49 5.56 -4.65
C SER A 212 -13.81 6.91 -4.43
N ILE A 213 -13.15 7.45 -5.47
CA ILE A 213 -12.55 8.78 -5.41
C ILE A 213 -13.66 9.85 -5.27
N ALA A 214 -14.68 9.81 -6.11
CA ALA A 214 -15.77 10.78 -6.06
C ALA A 214 -16.50 10.77 -4.70
N SER A 215 -16.87 9.57 -4.23
CA SER A 215 -17.51 9.40 -2.92
C SER A 215 -16.65 9.93 -1.78
N SER A 216 -15.33 9.64 -1.80
CA SER A 216 -14.42 10.10 -0.74
C SER A 216 -14.27 11.63 -0.71
N ILE A 217 -14.26 12.28 -1.87
CA ILE A 217 -14.23 13.74 -1.97
C ILE A 217 -15.56 14.33 -1.43
N GLN A 218 -16.70 13.82 -1.89
CA GLN A 218 -18.01 14.27 -1.46
C GLN A 218 -18.23 14.08 0.05
N ASP A 219 -17.81 12.94 0.60
CA ASP A 219 -17.90 12.67 2.04
C ASP A 219 -16.99 13.61 2.84
N LEU A 220 -15.79 13.91 2.35
CA LEU A 220 -14.86 14.84 3.00
C LEU A 220 -15.44 16.28 3.03
N GLU A 221 -16.17 16.68 2.01
CA GLU A 221 -16.79 18.01 1.90
C GLU A 221 -18.08 18.14 2.69
N ASN A 222 -18.91 17.09 2.71
CA ASN A 222 -20.30 17.17 3.12
C ASN A 222 -20.68 16.27 4.31
N ASN A 223 -19.83 15.29 4.68
CA ASN A 223 -20.13 14.27 5.70
C ASN A 223 -18.95 14.06 6.65
N ILE A 224 -18.57 15.11 7.35
CA ILE A 224 -17.40 15.09 8.25
C ILE A 224 -17.53 14.04 9.37
N GLU A 225 -18.74 13.72 9.82
CA GLU A 225 -18.98 12.72 10.85
C GLU A 225 -18.61 11.31 10.36
N LEU A 226 -18.97 10.98 9.12
CA LEU A 226 -18.58 9.72 8.48
C LEU A 226 -17.04 9.61 8.36
N ILE A 227 -16.41 10.70 7.93
CA ILE A 227 -14.95 10.75 7.80
C ILE A 227 -14.27 10.57 9.17
N GLN A 228 -14.74 11.22 10.20
CA GLN A 228 -14.22 11.05 11.56
C GLN A 228 -14.39 9.61 12.06
N LYS A 229 -15.53 8.99 11.77
CA LYS A 229 -15.77 7.57 12.09
C LYS A 229 -14.78 6.65 11.37
N LYS A 230 -14.55 6.88 10.07
CA LYS A 230 -13.57 6.11 9.28
C LYS A 230 -12.15 6.27 9.84
N LEU A 231 -11.72 7.47 10.17
CA LEU A 231 -10.40 7.75 10.76
C LEU A 231 -10.23 7.10 12.12
N PHE A 232 -11.25 7.13 12.97
CA PHE A 232 -11.24 6.42 14.25
C PHE A 232 -11.08 4.90 14.06
N ASN A 233 -11.74 4.32 13.07
CA ASN A 233 -11.60 2.90 12.76
C ASN A 233 -10.21 2.56 12.18
N ILE A 234 -9.62 3.47 11.40
CA ILE A 234 -8.21 3.37 10.95
C ILE A 234 -7.27 3.29 12.16
N GLU A 235 -7.42 4.21 13.12
CA GLU A 235 -6.58 4.26 14.33
C GLU A 235 -6.67 2.95 15.12
N LYS A 236 -7.89 2.44 15.36
CA LYS A 236 -8.09 1.14 16.01
C LYS A 236 -7.42 -0.05 15.29
N LYS A 237 -7.40 -0.01 13.96
CA LYS A 237 -6.73 -1.05 13.17
C LYS A 237 -5.20 -0.93 13.28
N LEU A 238 -4.68 0.30 13.31
CA LEU A 238 -3.25 0.56 13.48
C LEU A 238 -2.72 0.19 14.87
N GLU A 239 -3.52 0.28 15.92
CA GLU A 239 -3.12 -0.14 17.27
C GLU A 239 -2.57 -1.56 17.28
N LYS A 240 -3.16 -2.48 16.49
CA LYS A 240 -2.67 -3.86 16.35
C LYS A 240 -1.28 -3.94 15.73
N SER A 241 -0.89 -2.95 14.94
CA SER A 241 0.41 -2.82 14.28
C SER A 241 1.34 -1.85 15.02
N SER A 242 1.02 -1.47 16.26
CA SER A 242 1.87 -0.62 17.08
C SER A 242 3.14 -1.36 17.52
N LYS A 243 4.18 -0.62 17.83
CA LYS A 243 5.44 -1.17 18.35
C LYS A 243 5.22 -1.96 19.64
N GLU A 244 4.35 -1.47 20.50
CA GLU A 244 4.01 -2.07 21.81
C GLU A 244 3.42 -3.47 21.63
N ASN A 245 2.66 -3.71 20.57
CA ASN A 245 2.04 -4.99 20.27
C ASN A 245 2.95 -5.92 19.47
N ILE A 246 3.70 -5.40 18.50
CA ILE A 246 4.52 -6.22 17.59
C ILE A 246 5.88 -6.58 18.19
N PHE A 247 6.54 -5.65 18.90
CA PHE A 247 7.89 -5.88 19.41
C PHE A 247 8.01 -7.06 20.39
N PRO A 248 7.06 -7.28 21.32
CA PRO A 248 7.10 -8.45 22.19
C PRO A 248 7.04 -9.78 21.46
N GLU A 249 6.28 -9.86 20.36
CA GLU A 249 6.20 -11.07 19.53
C GLU A 249 7.55 -11.37 18.84
N LEU A 250 8.21 -10.31 18.35
CA LEU A 250 9.56 -10.43 17.78
C LEU A 250 10.57 -10.95 18.82
N VAL A 251 10.55 -10.37 20.03
CA VAL A 251 11.44 -10.80 21.14
C VAL A 251 11.23 -12.29 21.46
N LYS A 252 9.99 -12.76 21.57
CA LYS A 252 9.68 -14.18 21.82
C LYS A 252 10.32 -15.11 20.79
N VAL A 253 10.31 -14.75 19.49
CA VAL A 253 10.94 -15.56 18.45
C VAL A 253 12.45 -15.62 18.64
N TYR A 254 13.10 -14.53 19.03
CA TYR A 254 14.52 -14.51 19.31
C TYR A 254 14.88 -15.30 20.59
N GLU A 255 14.10 -15.19 21.65
CA GLU A 255 14.32 -15.94 22.92
C GLU A 255 14.21 -17.46 22.72
N GLN A 256 13.29 -17.90 21.86
CA GLN A 256 13.12 -19.33 21.51
C GLN A 256 14.26 -19.85 20.62
N SER A 257 15.05 -18.98 20.00
CA SER A 257 16.14 -19.33 19.08
C SER A 257 17.50 -19.49 19.76
N ILE A 258 17.60 -19.14 21.05
CA ILE A 258 18.78 -19.27 21.90
C ILE A 258 18.74 -20.59 22.66
#